data_fcf5418369ed722a11863254ce90b0d5
#
_entry.id   fcf5418369ed722a11863254ce90b0d5
#
_cell.length_a   1.000
_cell.length_b   1.000
_cell.length_c   1.000
_cell.angle_alpha   90.00
_cell.angle_beta   90.00
_cell.angle_gamma   90.00
#
_symmetry.space_group_name_H-M   'P 1'
#
loop_
_entity.id
_entity.type
_entity.pdbx_description
1 polymer ?
#
loop_
_entity_poly.entity_id
_entity_poly.type
_entity_poly.pdbx_seq_one_letter_code
_entity_poly.pdbx_strand_id
1 'polypeptide(L)'
;MAEILSSLADLKTSAAAPAVTEAPVHVQKLDKQGRAYATGKRKNAVARVWIKPGRGQATVNGKPLDQYFARPVLRMILSQPLVVVNRITQYDLTVTVSGGGLSGQAGAVRHSLAKALTYYEPDLRPALKKEGFLTRDSRVVERKKYGHRKARASFQFSKR
;
A
#
# COMPACT_ATOMS: atom_id res chain seq x y z
N MET A 1 12.88 -53.15 28.63
CA MET A 1 11.71 -52.23 28.47
C MET A 1 11.84 -50.88 29.21
N ALA A 2 12.88 -50.66 29.98
CA ALA A 2 13.11 -49.39 30.72
C ALA A 2 13.85 -48.31 29.90
N GLU A 3 14.64 -48.70 28.91
CA GLU A 3 15.40 -47.72 28.08
C GLU A 3 14.59 -46.92 27.04
N ILE A 4 13.41 -47.42 26.65
CA ILE A 4 12.55 -46.72 25.69
C ILE A 4 11.77 -45.57 26.40
N LEU A 5 11.57 -45.63 27.71
CA LEU A 5 10.85 -44.59 28.46
C LEU A 5 11.69 -43.35 28.77
N SER A 6 13.04 -43.50 28.83
CA SER A 6 13.93 -42.37 29.06
C SER A 6 14.03 -41.49 27.80
N SER A 7 14.02 -42.07 26.58
CA SER A 7 14.07 -41.33 25.33
C SER A 7 12.84 -40.46 25.03
N LEU A 8 11.66 -40.83 25.59
CA LEU A 8 10.44 -40.04 25.43
C LEU A 8 10.36 -38.88 26.44
N ALA A 9 11.08 -38.95 27.55
CA ALA A 9 11.22 -37.83 28.50
C ALA A 9 12.16 -36.76 27.94
N ASP A 10 13.25 -37.16 27.28
CA ASP A 10 14.23 -36.27 26.66
C ASP A 10 13.66 -35.51 25.44
N LEU A 11 12.68 -36.09 24.72
CA LEU A 11 11.96 -35.41 23.65
C LEU A 11 11.04 -34.28 24.13
N LYS A 12 10.57 -34.32 25.39
CA LYS A 12 9.77 -33.24 25.98
C LYS A 12 10.58 -32.06 26.45
N THR A 13 11.87 -32.27 26.77
CA THR A 13 12.77 -31.20 27.22
C THR A 13 13.41 -30.44 26.06
N SER A 14 13.39 -30.95 24.84
CA SER A 14 13.89 -30.28 23.64
C SER A 14 12.84 -29.41 22.92
N ALA A 15 11.60 -29.33 23.43
CA ALA A 15 10.65 -28.31 22.99
C ALA A 15 11.14 -26.95 23.46
N ALA A 16 12.10 -26.38 22.72
CA ALA A 16 12.55 -25.02 22.90
C ALA A 16 11.32 -24.11 22.99
N ALA A 17 11.23 -23.34 24.06
CA ALA A 17 10.22 -22.30 24.21
C ALA A 17 10.17 -21.50 22.91
N PRO A 18 8.98 -21.18 22.36
CA PRO A 18 8.89 -20.38 21.15
C PRO A 18 9.65 -19.09 21.42
N ALA A 19 10.73 -18.87 20.66
CA ALA A 19 11.47 -17.63 20.70
C ALA A 19 10.42 -16.53 20.49
N VAL A 20 10.21 -15.70 21.49
CA VAL A 20 9.38 -14.50 21.39
C VAL A 20 10.08 -13.64 20.35
N THR A 21 9.65 -13.77 19.10
CA THR A 21 10.11 -12.93 18.00
C THR A 21 9.60 -11.54 18.36
N GLU A 22 10.46 -10.72 18.94
CA GLU A 22 10.15 -9.31 19.19
C GLU A 22 9.61 -8.72 17.89
N ALA A 23 8.40 -8.18 17.93
CA ALA A 23 7.78 -7.56 16.77
C ALA A 23 8.72 -6.45 16.27
N PRO A 24 9.02 -6.38 14.96
CA PRO A 24 9.99 -5.43 14.43
C PRO A 24 9.57 -4.01 14.83
N VAL A 25 10.39 -3.36 15.64
CA VAL A 25 10.17 -1.98 16.08
C VAL A 25 10.27 -1.09 14.84
N HIS A 26 9.14 -0.53 14.42
CA HIS A 26 9.10 0.39 13.29
C HIS A 26 9.49 1.79 13.75
N VAL A 27 10.70 2.22 13.39
CA VAL A 27 11.22 3.54 13.71
C VAL A 27 10.59 4.58 12.76
N GLN A 28 10.24 5.74 13.33
CA GLN A 28 9.78 6.89 12.57
C GLN A 28 10.85 7.36 11.57
N LYS A 29 10.45 7.61 10.31
CA LYS A 29 11.34 8.05 9.23
C LYS A 29 10.89 9.40 8.69
N LEU A 30 11.54 10.45 9.15
CA LEU A 30 11.29 11.82 8.71
C LEU A 30 12.45 12.35 7.87
N ASP A 31 12.15 13.23 6.93
CA ASP A 31 13.09 14.00 6.15
C ASP A 31 13.62 15.19 6.98
N LYS A 32 14.68 15.85 6.51
CA LYS A 32 15.26 17.07 7.13
C LYS A 32 14.25 18.18 7.38
N GLN A 33 13.12 18.18 6.67
CA GLN A 33 12.02 19.13 6.79
C GLN A 33 10.87 18.63 7.68
N GLY A 34 11.06 17.56 8.45
CA GLY A 34 10.02 16.97 9.30
C GLY A 34 8.86 16.31 8.55
N ARG A 35 9.05 15.97 7.26
CA ARG A 35 8.06 15.31 6.42
C ARG A 35 8.34 13.82 6.34
N ALA A 36 7.30 12.99 6.35
CA ALA A 36 7.43 11.59 5.99
C ALA A 36 7.24 11.42 4.47
N TYR A 37 8.17 10.72 3.85
CA TYR A 37 8.18 10.45 2.41
C TYR A 37 7.93 8.99 2.11
N ALA A 38 7.05 8.72 1.14
CA ALA A 38 6.88 7.37 0.63
C ALA A 38 6.52 7.35 -0.88
N THR A 39 6.88 6.24 -1.51
CA THR A 39 6.49 5.94 -2.90
C THR A 39 5.46 4.84 -2.95
N GLY A 40 4.48 4.98 -3.84
CA GLY A 40 3.48 3.97 -4.16
C GLY A 40 3.41 3.72 -5.66
N LYS A 41 3.02 2.50 -6.03
CA LYS A 41 2.87 2.10 -7.43
C LYS A 41 1.59 1.33 -7.63
N ARG A 42 0.89 1.58 -8.75
CA ARG A 42 -0.25 0.77 -9.20
C ARG A 42 -0.32 0.76 -10.72
N LYS A 43 -0.42 -0.41 -11.34
CA LYS A 43 -0.31 -0.57 -12.79
C LYS A 43 1.01 0.10 -13.26
N ASN A 44 0.93 1.08 -14.17
CA ASN A 44 2.06 1.85 -14.68
C ASN A 44 2.20 3.23 -13.99
N ALA A 45 1.34 3.53 -13.00
CA ALA A 45 1.38 4.78 -12.27
C ALA A 45 2.35 4.69 -11.08
N VAL A 46 3.13 5.75 -10.89
CA VAL A 46 4.03 5.96 -9.76
C VAL A 46 3.61 7.23 -9.03
N ALA A 47 3.49 7.16 -7.72
CA ALA A 47 3.20 8.30 -6.86
C ALA A 47 4.31 8.47 -5.82
N ARG A 48 4.69 9.71 -5.57
CA ARG A 48 5.55 10.14 -4.46
C ARG A 48 4.74 11.04 -3.57
N VAL A 49 4.67 10.74 -2.29
CA VAL A 49 3.87 11.49 -1.32
C VAL A 49 4.76 11.95 -0.18
N TRP A 50 4.64 13.21 0.16
CA TRP A 50 5.19 13.82 1.37
C TRP A 50 4.03 14.23 2.25
N ILE A 51 4.08 13.83 3.51
CA ILE A 51 3.11 14.25 4.52
C ILE A 51 3.80 15.07 5.60
N LYS A 52 3.13 16.10 6.05
CA LYS A 52 3.51 16.93 7.20
C LYS A 52 2.27 17.25 8.02
N PRO A 53 2.41 17.56 9.31
CA PRO A 53 1.29 18.07 10.10
C PRO A 53 0.74 19.36 9.46
N GLY A 54 -0.58 19.49 9.41
CA GLY A 54 -1.20 20.63 8.76
C GLY A 54 -2.71 20.69 8.90
N ARG A 55 -3.36 21.36 7.96
CA ARG A 55 -4.81 21.62 7.96
C ARG A 55 -5.61 20.74 6.97
N GLY A 56 -4.99 19.71 6.42
CA GLY A 56 -5.65 18.83 5.45
C GLY A 56 -5.55 19.32 3.99
N GLN A 57 -4.63 20.22 3.69
CA GLN A 57 -4.43 20.67 2.30
C GLN A 57 -3.73 19.59 1.48
N ALA A 58 -4.27 19.27 0.31
CA ALA A 58 -3.69 18.28 -0.59
C ALA A 58 -3.41 18.88 -1.98
N THR A 59 -2.15 18.82 -2.38
CA THR A 59 -1.69 19.29 -3.71
C THR A 59 -1.12 18.13 -4.51
N VAL A 60 -1.50 18.05 -5.78
CA VAL A 60 -1.04 17.02 -6.73
C VAL A 60 -0.47 17.66 -7.97
N ASN A 61 0.82 17.44 -8.23
CA ASN A 61 1.54 18.09 -9.34
C ASN A 61 1.33 19.61 -9.40
N GLY A 62 1.32 20.29 -8.24
CA GLY A 62 1.11 21.74 -8.12
C GLY A 62 -0.35 22.20 -8.24
N LYS A 63 -1.31 21.30 -8.45
CA LYS A 63 -2.75 21.60 -8.51
C LYS A 63 -3.46 21.12 -7.25
N PRO A 64 -4.55 21.77 -6.83
CA PRO A 64 -5.40 21.24 -5.76
C PRO A 64 -5.90 19.84 -6.09
N LEU A 65 -6.04 18.98 -5.09
CA LEU A 65 -6.48 17.59 -5.25
C LEU A 65 -7.83 17.49 -5.98
N ASP A 66 -8.77 18.39 -5.67
CA ASP A 66 -10.11 18.40 -6.26
C ASP A 66 -10.10 18.73 -7.76
N GLN A 67 -9.18 19.59 -8.17
CA GLN A 67 -9.01 19.96 -9.57
C GLN A 67 -8.31 18.84 -10.37
N TYR A 68 -7.31 18.18 -9.77
CA TYR A 68 -6.58 17.11 -10.44
C TYR A 68 -7.41 15.82 -10.55
N PHE A 69 -8.05 15.41 -9.45
CA PHE A 69 -8.97 14.25 -9.40
C PHE A 69 -10.41 14.73 -9.37
N ALA A 70 -10.92 15.19 -10.50
CA ALA A 70 -12.29 15.72 -10.62
C ALA A 70 -13.37 14.70 -10.24
N ARG A 71 -13.12 13.38 -10.44
CA ARG A 71 -14.10 12.35 -10.11
C ARG A 71 -14.17 12.10 -8.60
N PRO A 72 -15.35 12.25 -7.96
CA PRO A 72 -15.51 12.06 -6.50
C PRO A 72 -15.03 10.68 -6.00
N VAL A 73 -15.31 9.63 -6.79
CA VAL A 73 -14.90 8.26 -6.45
C VAL A 73 -13.37 8.13 -6.29
N LEU A 74 -12.58 8.83 -7.12
CA LEU A 74 -11.12 8.79 -7.01
C LEU A 74 -10.65 9.51 -5.74
N ARG A 75 -11.27 10.62 -5.38
CA ARG A 75 -11.01 11.34 -4.13
C ARG A 75 -11.34 10.51 -2.91
N MET A 76 -12.47 9.80 -2.95
CA MET A 76 -12.86 8.87 -1.90
C MET A 76 -11.82 7.73 -1.73
N ILE A 77 -11.29 7.17 -2.82
CA ILE A 77 -10.23 6.15 -2.76
C ILE A 77 -8.96 6.71 -2.11
N LEU A 78 -8.62 7.96 -2.39
CA LEU A 78 -7.44 8.62 -1.82
C LEU A 78 -7.57 8.86 -0.32
N SER A 79 -8.76 9.22 0.16
CA SER A 79 -9.00 9.51 1.58
C SER A 79 -9.12 8.26 2.45
N GLN A 80 -9.36 7.06 1.88
CA GLN A 80 -9.55 5.83 2.64
C GLN A 80 -8.52 5.59 3.76
N PRO A 81 -7.19 5.69 3.52
CA PRO A 81 -6.21 5.49 4.59
C PRO A 81 -6.35 6.48 5.75
N LEU A 82 -6.68 7.75 5.46
CA LEU A 82 -6.88 8.78 6.48
C LEU A 82 -8.16 8.57 7.28
N VAL A 83 -9.22 8.08 6.63
CA VAL A 83 -10.50 7.74 7.29
C VAL A 83 -10.29 6.62 8.30
N VAL A 84 -9.61 5.54 7.90
CA VAL A 84 -9.36 4.37 8.77
C VAL A 84 -8.56 4.73 10.03
N VAL A 85 -7.64 5.68 9.91
CA VAL A 85 -6.85 6.14 11.07
C VAL A 85 -7.45 7.36 11.78
N ASN A 86 -8.63 7.86 11.35
CA ASN A 86 -9.29 9.06 11.88
C ASN A 86 -8.41 10.32 11.87
N ARG A 87 -7.65 10.54 10.78
CA ARG A 87 -6.66 11.63 10.65
C ARG A 87 -6.91 12.52 9.41
N ILE A 88 -8.16 12.71 9.01
CA ILE A 88 -8.52 13.35 7.72
C ILE A 88 -7.98 14.77 7.56
N THR A 89 -7.99 15.58 8.62
CA THR A 89 -7.63 17.01 8.56
C THR A 89 -6.32 17.35 9.24
N GLN A 90 -5.56 16.35 9.69
CA GLN A 90 -4.35 16.58 10.50
C GLN A 90 -3.07 16.67 9.68
N TYR A 91 -3.12 16.30 8.40
CA TYR A 91 -1.95 16.26 7.54
C TYR A 91 -2.13 17.04 6.25
N ASP A 92 -1.14 17.81 5.90
CA ASP A 92 -0.98 18.37 4.56
C ASP A 92 -0.26 17.37 3.66
N LEU A 93 -0.75 17.23 2.44
CA LEU A 93 -0.26 16.27 1.45
C LEU A 93 0.36 16.99 0.26
N THR A 94 1.62 16.72 -0.03
CA THR A 94 2.25 17.11 -1.29
C THR A 94 2.49 15.83 -2.10
N VAL A 95 1.94 15.76 -3.29
CA VAL A 95 1.95 14.56 -4.12
C VAL A 95 2.49 14.85 -5.50
N THR A 96 3.44 14.03 -5.96
CA THR A 96 3.88 14.02 -7.35
C THR A 96 3.50 12.68 -7.97
N VAL A 97 2.75 12.71 -9.08
CA VAL A 97 2.33 11.50 -9.80
C VAL A 97 2.79 11.53 -11.24
N SER A 98 3.17 10.36 -11.74
CA SER A 98 3.57 10.17 -13.14
C SER A 98 3.11 8.82 -13.67
N GLY A 99 2.95 8.73 -14.98
CA GLY A 99 2.57 7.51 -15.68
C GLY A 99 1.14 7.02 -15.46
N GLY A 100 0.72 6.04 -16.23
CA GLY A 100 -0.60 5.43 -16.16
C GLY A 100 -1.76 6.40 -16.42
N GLY A 101 -2.93 6.08 -15.89
CA GLY A 101 -4.13 6.94 -15.95
C GLY A 101 -4.63 7.31 -14.55
N LEU A 102 -5.56 8.26 -14.45
CA LEU A 102 -6.08 8.80 -13.18
C LEU A 102 -6.50 7.74 -12.16
N SER A 103 -7.13 6.64 -12.60
CA SER A 103 -7.50 5.53 -11.70
C SER A 103 -6.28 4.77 -11.14
N GLY A 104 -5.24 4.57 -11.96
CA GLY A 104 -3.97 3.99 -11.52
C GLY A 104 -3.23 4.91 -10.57
N GLN A 105 -3.20 6.20 -10.90
CA GLN A 105 -2.58 7.24 -10.08
C GLN A 105 -3.24 7.35 -8.70
N ALA A 106 -4.57 7.38 -8.65
CA ALA A 106 -5.31 7.39 -7.38
C ALA A 106 -4.94 6.18 -6.49
N GLY A 107 -4.89 4.97 -7.07
CA GLY A 107 -4.46 3.79 -6.33
C GLY A 107 -2.99 3.82 -5.90
N ALA A 108 -2.10 4.42 -6.71
CA ALA A 108 -0.70 4.60 -6.35
C ALA A 108 -0.54 5.61 -5.20
N VAL A 109 -1.31 6.71 -5.22
CA VAL A 109 -1.34 7.70 -4.13
C VAL A 109 -1.88 7.09 -2.85
N ARG A 110 -2.99 6.31 -2.91
CA ARG A 110 -3.51 5.59 -1.74
C ARG A 110 -2.43 4.72 -1.08
N HIS A 111 -1.73 3.93 -1.87
CA HIS A 111 -0.66 3.06 -1.38
C HIS A 111 0.52 3.86 -0.80
N SER A 112 0.96 4.94 -1.45
CA SER A 112 2.06 5.76 -0.94
C SER A 112 1.66 6.51 0.34
N LEU A 113 0.42 7.01 0.41
CA LEU A 113 -0.10 7.69 1.59
C LEU A 113 -0.14 6.76 2.81
N ALA A 114 -0.66 5.54 2.65
CA ALA A 114 -0.65 4.54 3.72
C ALA A 114 0.78 4.25 4.22
N LYS A 115 1.75 4.13 3.33
CA LYS A 115 3.17 3.96 3.70
C LYS A 115 3.73 5.18 4.41
N ALA A 116 3.43 6.39 3.92
CA ALA A 116 3.92 7.62 4.54
C ALA A 116 3.36 7.80 5.96
N LEU A 117 2.09 7.45 6.17
CA LEU A 117 1.49 7.44 7.51
C LEU A 117 2.22 6.49 8.46
N THR A 118 2.59 5.28 8.02
CA THR A 118 3.37 4.35 8.86
C THR A 118 4.80 4.81 9.14
N TYR A 119 5.35 5.70 8.32
CA TYR A 119 6.66 6.30 8.57
C TYR A 119 6.57 7.51 9.50
N TYR A 120 5.43 8.18 9.51
CA TYR A 120 5.17 9.30 10.41
C TYR A 120 4.72 8.82 11.80
N GLU A 121 3.72 7.94 11.85
CA GLU A 121 3.20 7.31 13.06
C GLU A 121 3.29 5.76 12.91
N PRO A 122 4.31 5.11 13.47
CA PRO A 122 4.47 3.66 13.37
C PRO A 122 3.30 2.86 13.97
N ASP A 123 2.64 3.40 14.98
CA ASP A 123 1.52 2.77 15.70
C ASP A 123 0.28 2.53 14.78
N LEU A 124 0.16 3.29 13.69
CA LEU A 124 -0.93 3.13 12.73
C LEU A 124 -0.76 1.93 11.80
N ARG A 125 0.42 1.32 11.80
CA ARG A 125 0.74 0.22 10.88
C ARG A 125 -0.16 -1.00 10.99
N PRO A 126 -0.53 -1.51 12.18
CA PRO A 126 -1.44 -2.64 12.31
C PRO A 126 -2.80 -2.39 11.67
N ALA A 127 -3.41 -1.21 11.92
CA ALA A 127 -4.68 -0.82 11.35
C ALA A 127 -4.64 -0.76 9.81
N LEU A 128 -3.63 -0.08 9.25
CA LEU A 128 -3.46 0.05 7.80
C LEU A 128 -3.10 -1.27 7.11
N LYS A 129 -2.40 -2.18 7.82
CA LYS A 129 -2.09 -3.53 7.31
C LYS A 129 -3.33 -4.41 7.28
N LYS A 130 -4.19 -4.35 8.30
CA LYS A 130 -5.45 -5.10 8.39
C LYS A 130 -6.37 -4.78 7.20
N GLU A 131 -6.47 -3.51 6.82
CA GLU A 131 -7.26 -3.05 5.68
C GLU A 131 -6.56 -3.26 4.30
N GLY A 132 -5.36 -3.82 4.29
CA GLY A 132 -4.63 -4.15 3.06
C GLY A 132 -4.03 -2.96 2.32
N PHE A 133 -4.00 -1.74 2.90
CA PHE A 133 -3.46 -0.55 2.21
C PHE A 133 -1.94 -0.56 2.02
N LEU A 134 -1.22 -1.37 2.79
CA LEU A 134 0.24 -1.51 2.68
C LEU A 134 0.66 -2.50 1.60
N THR A 135 -0.28 -3.30 1.07
CA THR A 135 0.00 -4.28 0.03
C THR A 135 -0.16 -3.64 -1.35
N ARG A 136 0.83 -3.83 -2.23
CA ARG A 136 0.75 -3.37 -3.61
C ARG A 136 -0.22 -4.26 -4.40
N ASP A 137 -1.15 -3.65 -5.14
CA ASP A 137 -1.97 -4.33 -6.15
C ASP A 137 -1.08 -4.70 -7.35
N SER A 138 -0.83 -6.00 -7.53
CA SER A 138 0.04 -6.53 -8.58
C SER A 138 -0.63 -6.58 -9.97
N ARG A 139 -1.95 -6.39 -10.06
CA ARG A 139 -2.70 -6.48 -11.31
C ARG A 139 -2.22 -5.46 -12.34
N VAL A 140 -1.80 -5.96 -13.48
CA VAL A 140 -1.35 -5.17 -14.64
C VAL A 140 -2.17 -5.59 -15.87
N VAL A 141 -2.27 -4.72 -16.87
CA VAL A 141 -2.94 -5.05 -18.12
C VAL A 141 -2.15 -6.15 -18.84
N GLU A 142 -2.81 -7.25 -19.17
CA GLU A 142 -2.22 -8.35 -19.91
C GLU A 142 -1.82 -7.92 -21.33
N ARG A 143 -0.67 -8.36 -21.78
CA ARG A 143 -0.19 -8.11 -23.15
C ARG A 143 -1.11 -8.77 -24.18
N LYS A 144 -1.38 -8.09 -25.27
CA LYS A 144 -2.03 -8.69 -26.45
C LYS A 144 -1.26 -9.95 -26.88
N LYS A 145 -1.94 -11.04 -27.12
CA LYS A 145 -1.33 -12.31 -27.55
C LYS A 145 -1.34 -12.44 -29.07
N TYR A 146 -0.39 -13.17 -29.57
CA TYR A 146 -0.34 -13.54 -30.97
C TYR A 146 -1.59 -14.35 -31.35
N GLY A 147 -2.17 -14.13 -32.54
CA GLY A 147 -3.38 -14.81 -32.97
C GLY A 147 -4.68 -14.43 -32.24
N HIS A 148 -4.66 -13.43 -31.36
CA HIS A 148 -5.82 -12.93 -30.63
C HIS A 148 -6.07 -11.45 -30.94
N ARG A 149 -7.33 -10.99 -30.84
CA ARG A 149 -7.68 -9.56 -30.99
C ARG A 149 -7.15 -8.71 -29.83
N LYS A 150 -7.17 -9.29 -28.60
CA LYS A 150 -6.65 -8.71 -27.35
C LYS A 150 -5.92 -9.80 -26.56
N ALA A 151 -5.71 -9.57 -25.26
CA ALA A 151 -5.04 -10.55 -24.40
C ALA A 151 -5.79 -11.90 -24.34
N ARG A 152 -7.12 -11.86 -24.28
CA ARG A 152 -7.99 -13.05 -24.13
C ARG A 152 -9.07 -13.17 -25.21
N ALA A 153 -9.38 -12.09 -25.94
CA ALA A 153 -10.40 -12.12 -26.98
C ALA A 153 -9.84 -12.76 -28.25
N SER A 154 -10.45 -13.87 -28.68
CA SER A 154 -10.17 -14.54 -29.94
C SER A 154 -10.90 -13.89 -31.12
N PHE A 155 -10.48 -14.19 -32.33
CA PHE A 155 -11.25 -13.87 -33.52
C PHE A 155 -12.50 -14.76 -33.58
N GLN A 156 -13.58 -14.21 -34.10
CA GLN A 156 -14.81 -14.97 -34.29
C GLN A 156 -14.58 -15.98 -35.42
N PHE A 157 -14.97 -17.22 -35.21
CA PHE A 157 -15.00 -18.23 -36.24
C PHE A 157 -16.19 -17.96 -37.17
N SER A 158 -15.93 -17.83 -38.48
CA SER A 158 -16.98 -17.71 -39.47
C SER A 158 -17.20 -19.08 -40.09
N LYS A 159 -18.40 -19.62 -39.89
CA LYS A 159 -18.86 -20.85 -40.56
C LYS A 159 -19.34 -20.45 -41.96
N ARG A 160 -18.57 -20.76 -43.00
CA ARG A 160 -19.00 -20.82 -44.41
C ARG A 160 -18.74 -22.18 -44.95
#